data_51f0d10b90f6a42e91541d31149b2ecc
#
_entry.id   51f0d10b90f6a42e91541d31149b2ecc
#
_cell.length_a   1.000
_cell.length_b   1.000
_cell.length_c   1.000
_cell.angle_alpha   90.00
_cell.angle_beta   90.00
_cell.angle_gamma   90.00
#
_symmetry.space_group_name_H-M   'P 1'
#
loop_
_entity.id
_entity.type
_entity.pdbx_description
1 polymer ?
#
loop_
_entity_poly.entity_id
_entity_poly.type
_entity_poly.pdbx_seq_one_letter_code
_entity_poly.pdbx_strand_id
1 'polypeptide(L)'
;ETKIIGDEIGKASALKMCYAAYSKGTTALLTAILATAESPGVRDELYRQWDSDDPNFSAQANRRTTRVTAKAWRFEGEMREISSTFEEAGLPNGFHQAAAEIYHRMAGFKDVAETPRLEDVLESILK
;
A
#
# COMPACT_ATOMS: atom_id res chain seq x y z
N GLU A 1 -25.12 0.20 28.79
CA GLU A 1 -25.06 -0.92 27.83
C GLU A 1 -24.89 -0.44 26.40
N THR A 2 -25.67 0.55 25.99
CA THR A 2 -25.50 1.17 24.68
C THR A 2 -24.07 1.70 24.53
N LYS A 3 -23.54 2.29 25.60
CA LYS A 3 -22.18 2.82 25.61
C LYS A 3 -21.15 1.69 25.45
N ILE A 4 -21.38 0.55 26.08
CA ILE A 4 -20.48 -0.60 25.97
C ILE A 4 -20.47 -1.12 24.54
N ILE A 5 -21.64 -1.22 23.92
CA ILE A 5 -21.75 -1.66 22.50
C ILE A 5 -21.04 -0.67 21.60
N GLY A 6 -21.20 0.64 21.87
CA GLY A 6 -20.51 1.68 21.10
C GLY A 6 -18.99 1.58 21.21
N ASP A 7 -18.50 1.31 22.43
CA ASP A 7 -17.06 1.14 22.66
C ASP A 7 -16.51 -0.08 21.93
N GLU A 8 -17.24 -1.19 21.89
CA GLU A 8 -16.80 -2.38 21.16
C GLU A 8 -16.79 -2.14 19.66
N ILE A 9 -17.79 -1.46 19.13
CA ILE A 9 -17.84 -1.09 17.71
C ILE A 9 -16.69 -0.18 17.38
N GLY A 10 -16.41 0.81 18.24
CA GLY A 10 -15.29 1.72 18.06
C GLY A 10 -13.95 1.01 18.05
N LYS A 11 -13.77 0.05 18.95
CA LYS A 11 -12.54 -0.74 19.01
C LYS A 11 -12.39 -1.62 17.76
N ALA A 12 -13.47 -2.23 17.30
CA ALA A 12 -13.44 -3.06 16.10
C ALA A 12 -13.06 -2.22 14.88
N SER A 13 -13.62 -1.02 14.75
CA SER A 13 -13.29 -0.11 13.65
C SER A 13 -11.84 0.33 13.72
N ALA A 14 -11.36 0.66 14.92
CA ALA A 14 -9.97 1.08 15.12
C ALA A 14 -9.00 -0.06 14.76
N LEU A 15 -9.31 -1.28 15.20
CA LEU A 15 -8.49 -2.44 14.89
C LEU A 15 -8.40 -2.68 13.39
N LYS A 16 -9.54 -2.64 12.71
CA LYS A 16 -9.62 -2.84 11.26
C LYS A 16 -8.81 -1.77 10.53
N MET A 17 -8.92 -0.53 10.96
CA MET A 17 -8.20 0.58 10.35
C MET A 17 -6.68 0.45 10.57
N CYS A 18 -6.24 0.09 11.77
CA CYS A 18 -4.83 -0.12 12.05
C CYS A 18 -4.26 -1.28 11.24
N TYR A 19 -5.04 -2.35 11.10
CA TYR A 19 -4.61 -3.50 10.29
C TYR A 19 -4.43 -3.09 8.83
N ALA A 20 -5.40 -2.38 8.27
CA ALA A 20 -5.33 -1.90 6.89
C ALA A 20 -4.21 -0.88 6.71
N ALA A 21 -3.96 -0.04 7.72
CA ALA A 21 -2.88 0.93 7.68
C ALA A 21 -1.54 0.23 7.44
N TYR A 22 -1.31 -0.89 8.09
CA TYR A 22 -0.08 -1.65 7.90
C TYR A 22 -0.10 -2.41 6.57
N SER A 23 -1.11 -3.23 6.33
CA SER A 23 -1.10 -4.14 5.19
C SER A 23 -1.13 -3.39 3.85
N LYS A 24 -1.96 -2.37 3.73
CA LYS A 24 -2.09 -1.61 2.48
C LYS A 24 -1.08 -0.47 2.40
N GLY A 25 -0.75 0.13 3.53
CA GLY A 25 0.27 1.17 3.59
C GLY A 25 1.65 0.65 3.25
N THR A 26 2.02 -0.52 3.78
CA THR A 26 3.33 -1.11 3.46
C THR A 26 3.39 -1.61 2.03
N THR A 27 2.28 -2.06 1.45
CA THR A 27 2.25 -2.44 0.04
C THR A 27 2.50 -1.21 -0.85
N ALA A 28 1.90 -0.07 -0.53
CA ALA A 28 2.15 1.17 -1.26
C ALA A 28 3.62 1.58 -1.14
N LEU A 29 4.21 1.43 0.05
CA LEU A 29 5.62 1.74 0.27
C LEU A 29 6.52 0.84 -0.56
N LEU A 30 6.26 -0.48 -0.57
CA LEU A 30 7.03 -1.42 -1.39
C LEU A 30 6.96 -1.05 -2.87
N THR A 31 5.78 -0.69 -3.34
CA THR A 31 5.58 -0.29 -4.72
C THR A 31 6.40 0.95 -5.06
N ALA A 32 6.39 1.94 -4.17
CA ALA A 32 7.18 3.17 -4.35
C ALA A 32 8.68 2.87 -4.35
N ILE A 33 9.13 1.96 -3.49
CA ILE A 33 10.54 1.57 -3.43
C ILE A 33 10.96 0.90 -4.73
N LEU A 34 10.16 -0.04 -5.23
CA LEU A 34 10.47 -0.72 -6.49
C LEU A 34 10.54 0.26 -7.65
N ALA A 35 9.61 1.20 -7.71
CA ALA A 35 9.61 2.23 -8.75
C ALA A 35 10.85 3.12 -8.64
N THR A 36 11.24 3.47 -7.42
CA THR A 36 12.42 4.30 -7.19
C THR A 36 13.69 3.59 -7.64
N ALA A 37 13.77 2.28 -7.43
CA ALA A 37 14.94 1.49 -7.81
C ALA A 37 15.08 1.30 -9.32
N GLU A 38 14.03 1.56 -10.07
CA GLU A 38 13.99 1.31 -11.52
C GLU A 38 14.90 2.25 -12.29
N SER A 39 14.84 3.55 -11.99
CA SER A 39 15.59 4.57 -12.74
C SER A 39 17.10 4.41 -12.63
N PRO A 40 17.69 4.24 -11.45
CA PRO A 40 19.14 3.98 -11.36
C PRO A 40 19.53 2.55 -11.71
N GLY A 41 18.56 1.65 -11.96
CA GLY A 41 18.84 0.28 -12.36
C GLY A 41 19.38 -0.58 -11.22
N VAL A 42 18.94 -0.35 -9.98
CA VAL A 42 19.45 -1.09 -8.81
C VAL A 42 18.46 -2.11 -8.27
N ARG A 43 17.40 -2.42 -9.02
CA ARG A 43 16.36 -3.32 -8.52
C ARG A 43 16.90 -4.73 -8.23
N ASP A 44 17.78 -5.25 -9.07
CA ASP A 44 18.34 -6.59 -8.84
C ASP A 44 19.21 -6.64 -7.58
N GLU A 45 20.00 -5.60 -7.35
CA GLU A 45 20.81 -5.49 -6.14
C GLU A 45 19.93 -5.39 -4.89
N LEU A 46 18.83 -4.63 -4.99
CA LEU A 46 17.87 -4.52 -3.90
C LEU A 46 17.26 -5.89 -3.59
N TYR A 47 16.91 -6.67 -4.60
CA TYR A 47 16.36 -7.99 -4.41
C TYR A 47 17.33 -8.90 -3.67
N ARG A 48 18.60 -8.86 -4.05
CA ARG A 48 19.63 -9.68 -3.38
C ARG A 48 19.77 -9.28 -1.92
N GLN A 49 19.74 -7.99 -1.64
CA GLN A 49 19.85 -7.50 -0.27
C GLN A 49 18.63 -7.93 0.57
N TRP A 50 17.44 -7.75 0.03
CA TRP A 50 16.21 -8.14 0.71
C TRP A 50 16.18 -9.65 0.98
N ASP A 51 16.52 -10.46 -0.03
CA ASP A 51 16.44 -11.91 0.09
C ASP A 51 17.54 -12.48 1.00
N SER A 52 18.64 -11.74 1.17
CA SER A 52 19.66 -12.09 2.14
C SER A 52 19.14 -11.92 3.57
N ASP A 53 18.36 -10.87 3.82
CA ASP A 53 17.80 -10.59 5.15
C ASP A 53 16.58 -11.47 5.45
N ASP A 54 15.75 -11.71 4.43
CA ASP A 54 14.50 -12.45 4.58
C ASP A 54 14.25 -13.25 3.28
N PRO A 55 14.50 -14.55 3.29
CA PRO A 55 14.35 -15.35 2.07
C PRO A 55 12.98 -15.19 1.43
N ASN A 56 12.97 -15.02 0.12
CA ASN A 56 11.75 -14.85 -0.71
C ASN A 56 11.04 -13.51 -0.54
N PHE A 57 11.64 -12.56 0.16
CA PHE A 57 11.00 -11.25 0.37
C PHE A 57 10.74 -10.52 -0.95
N SER A 58 11.70 -10.56 -1.89
CA SER A 58 11.53 -9.88 -3.17
C SER A 58 10.34 -10.43 -3.95
N ALA A 59 10.15 -11.75 -3.94
CA ALA A 59 9.02 -12.38 -4.61
C ALA A 59 7.69 -11.96 -3.95
N GLN A 60 7.66 -11.87 -2.63
CA GLN A 60 6.48 -11.40 -1.90
C GLN A 60 6.17 -9.94 -2.23
N ALA A 61 7.19 -9.09 -2.27
CA ALA A 61 7.02 -7.67 -2.59
C ALA A 61 6.41 -7.50 -3.99
N ASN A 62 6.92 -8.25 -4.96
CA ASN A 62 6.41 -8.21 -6.32
C ASN A 62 4.96 -8.66 -6.39
N ARG A 63 4.62 -9.76 -5.70
CA ARG A 63 3.24 -10.26 -5.67
C ARG A 63 2.29 -9.26 -5.02
N ARG A 64 2.71 -8.66 -3.90
CA ARG A 64 1.87 -7.67 -3.21
C ARG A 64 1.58 -6.50 -4.13
N THR A 65 2.59 -6.01 -4.84
CA THR A 65 2.46 -4.86 -5.73
C THR A 65 1.53 -5.14 -6.90
N THR A 66 1.65 -6.31 -7.53
CA THR A 66 0.82 -6.61 -8.70
C THR A 66 -0.60 -7.03 -8.32
N ARG A 67 -0.78 -7.67 -7.17
CA ARG A 67 -2.10 -8.16 -6.75
C ARG A 67 -3.08 -7.06 -6.37
N VAL A 68 -2.59 -5.92 -5.87
CA VAL A 68 -3.49 -4.86 -5.41
C VAL A 68 -4.00 -3.99 -6.54
N THR A 69 -3.48 -4.15 -7.76
CA THR A 69 -3.76 -3.22 -8.86
C THR A 69 -5.24 -3.12 -9.20
N ALA A 70 -5.95 -4.25 -9.22
CA ALA A 70 -7.37 -4.24 -9.57
C ALA A 70 -8.23 -3.50 -8.54
N LYS A 71 -7.75 -3.37 -7.32
CA LYS A 71 -8.47 -2.72 -6.22
C LYS A 71 -7.85 -1.39 -5.79
N ALA A 72 -6.77 -0.98 -6.44
CA ALA A 72 -6.05 0.23 -6.07
C ALA A 72 -6.97 1.46 -6.09
N TRP A 73 -7.88 1.53 -7.06
CA TRP A 73 -8.83 2.63 -7.19
C TRP A 73 -9.65 2.86 -5.91
N ARG A 74 -9.93 1.77 -5.20
CA ARG A 74 -10.74 1.81 -3.98
C ARG A 74 -9.89 2.03 -2.73
N PHE A 75 -8.64 1.55 -2.76
CA PHE A 75 -7.73 1.70 -1.64
C PHE A 75 -7.29 3.14 -1.44
N GLU A 76 -7.34 3.95 -2.49
CA GLU A 76 -7.02 5.38 -2.38
C GLU A 76 -7.87 6.04 -1.30
N GLY A 77 -9.19 5.84 -1.33
CA GLY A 77 -10.09 6.42 -0.33
C GLY A 77 -9.82 5.90 1.07
N GLU A 78 -9.54 4.59 1.18
CA GLU A 78 -9.21 3.98 2.48
C GLU A 78 -7.96 4.62 3.08
N MET A 79 -6.94 4.86 2.26
CA MET A 79 -5.70 5.48 2.75
C MET A 79 -5.94 6.92 3.21
N ARG A 80 -6.84 7.64 2.54
CA ARG A 80 -7.17 9.01 2.96
C ARG A 80 -7.91 9.01 4.29
N GLU A 81 -8.77 8.03 4.54
CA GLU A 81 -9.44 7.88 5.83
C GLU A 81 -8.44 7.59 6.94
N ILE A 82 -7.47 6.72 6.68
CA ILE A 82 -6.42 6.39 7.66
C ILE A 82 -5.57 7.62 7.94
N SER A 83 -5.24 8.39 6.91
CA SER A 83 -4.50 9.65 7.06
C SER A 83 -5.23 10.59 8.03
N SER A 84 -6.55 10.74 7.86
CA SER A 84 -7.36 11.58 8.75
C SER A 84 -7.36 11.04 10.19
N THR A 85 -7.41 9.72 10.34
CA THR A 85 -7.38 9.10 11.67
C THR A 85 -6.05 9.35 12.37
N PHE A 86 -4.94 9.28 11.64
CA PHE A 86 -3.62 9.61 12.20
C PHE A 86 -3.61 11.07 12.65
N GLU A 87 -4.14 11.98 11.83
CA GLU A 87 -4.18 13.39 12.15
C GLU A 87 -5.00 13.65 13.42
N GLU A 88 -6.15 13.00 13.55
CA GLU A 88 -6.98 13.10 14.75
C GLU A 88 -6.26 12.61 16.00
N ALA A 89 -5.36 11.64 15.85
CA ALA A 89 -4.55 11.14 16.96
C ALA A 89 -3.34 12.03 17.26
N GLY A 90 -3.15 13.12 16.53
CA GLY A 90 -2.02 14.02 16.72
C GLY A 90 -0.74 13.59 16.03
N LEU A 91 -0.85 12.69 15.04
CA LEU A 91 0.31 12.15 14.34
C LEU A 91 0.37 12.70 12.91
N PRO A 92 1.56 12.61 12.28
CA PRO A 92 1.68 13.05 10.89
C PRO A 92 0.73 12.27 9.98
N ASN A 93 0.06 12.96 9.08
CA ASN A 93 -0.87 12.35 8.14
C ASN A 93 -0.20 11.96 6.81
N GLY A 94 1.09 12.26 6.66
CA GLY A 94 1.78 12.12 5.38
C GLY A 94 2.00 10.70 4.92
N PHE A 95 2.13 9.73 5.83
CA PHE A 95 2.34 8.34 5.44
C PHE A 95 1.24 7.85 4.51
N HIS A 96 -0.01 8.02 4.92
CA HIS A 96 -1.12 7.47 4.16
C HIS A 96 -1.64 8.42 3.10
N GLN A 97 -1.33 9.71 3.18
CA GLN A 97 -1.54 10.60 2.05
C GLN A 97 -0.67 10.17 0.87
N ALA A 98 0.59 9.85 1.13
CA ALA A 98 1.49 9.35 0.09
C ALA A 98 1.03 8.00 -0.42
N ALA A 99 0.58 7.10 0.49
CA ALA A 99 0.04 5.81 0.08
C ALA A 99 -1.17 5.98 -0.83
N ALA A 100 -2.06 6.92 -0.51
CA ALA A 100 -3.22 7.22 -1.35
C ALA A 100 -2.81 7.65 -2.75
N GLU A 101 -1.77 8.48 -2.85
CA GLU A 101 -1.28 8.93 -4.15
C GLU A 101 -0.72 7.76 -4.97
N ILE A 102 -0.01 6.85 -4.33
CA ILE A 102 0.51 5.65 -5.01
C ILE A 102 -0.66 4.82 -5.57
N TYR A 103 -1.68 4.57 -4.76
CA TYR A 103 -2.85 3.82 -5.24
C TYR A 103 -3.60 4.57 -6.33
N HIS A 104 -3.67 5.89 -6.24
CA HIS A 104 -4.28 6.72 -7.28
C HIS A 104 -3.59 6.49 -8.64
N ARG A 105 -2.27 6.43 -8.63
CA ARG A 105 -1.49 6.21 -9.86
C ARG A 105 -1.69 4.82 -10.45
N MET A 106 -2.14 3.86 -9.65
CA MET A 106 -2.46 2.51 -10.11
C MET A 106 -3.94 2.33 -10.48
N ALA A 107 -4.75 3.36 -10.33
CA ALA A 107 -6.21 3.23 -10.50
C ALA A 107 -6.63 2.82 -11.91
N GLY A 108 -5.78 3.05 -12.90
CA GLY A 108 -6.07 2.66 -14.29
C GLY A 108 -6.17 1.15 -14.51
N PHE A 109 -5.71 0.34 -13.57
CA PHE A 109 -5.81 -1.12 -13.67
C PHE A 109 -7.15 -1.67 -13.20
N LYS A 110 -8.09 -0.81 -12.81
CA LYS A 110 -9.44 -1.24 -12.47
C LYS A 110 -10.04 -2.00 -13.67
N ASP A 111 -10.67 -3.13 -13.37
CA ASP A 111 -11.36 -3.96 -14.37
C ASP A 111 -10.44 -4.65 -15.38
N VAL A 112 -9.13 -4.63 -15.16
CA VAL A 112 -8.19 -5.40 -15.98
C VAL A 112 -8.34 -6.87 -15.58
N ALA A 113 -8.57 -7.75 -16.57
CA ALA A 113 -8.89 -9.16 -16.32
C ALA A 113 -7.71 -9.95 -15.80
N GLU A 114 -6.50 -9.64 -16.26
CA GLU A 114 -5.30 -10.34 -15.87
C GLU A 114 -4.44 -9.47 -14.96
N THR A 115 -3.71 -10.11 -14.05
CA THR A 115 -2.76 -9.40 -13.21
C THR A 115 -1.69 -8.78 -14.09
N PRO A 116 -1.46 -7.47 -14.00
CA PRO A 116 -0.46 -6.80 -14.83
C PRO A 116 0.95 -7.24 -14.45
N ARG A 117 1.88 -7.07 -15.39
CA ARG A 117 3.29 -7.31 -15.11
C ARG A 117 3.81 -6.20 -14.21
N LEU A 118 4.79 -6.55 -13.40
CA LEU A 118 5.40 -5.57 -12.49
C LEU A 118 5.88 -4.32 -13.24
N GLU A 119 6.54 -4.51 -14.39
CA GLU A 119 7.07 -3.40 -15.18
C GLU A 119 5.98 -2.40 -15.57
N ASP A 120 4.81 -2.90 -15.95
CA ASP A 120 3.69 -2.02 -16.33
C ASP A 120 3.16 -1.24 -15.12
N VAL A 121 3.14 -1.87 -13.96
CA VAL A 121 2.71 -1.20 -12.72
C VAL A 121 3.70 -0.08 -12.36
N LEU A 122 4.99 -0.38 -12.39
CA LEU A 122 6.00 0.61 -12.05
C LEU A 122 6.00 1.77 -13.02
N GLU A 123 5.80 1.49 -14.30
CA GLU A 123 5.69 2.55 -15.30
C GLU A 123 4.52 3.48 -15.01
N SER A 124 3.36 2.92 -14.62
CA SER A 124 2.18 3.73 -14.32
C SER A 124 2.41 4.68 -13.15
N ILE A 125 3.23 4.25 -12.19
CA ILE A 125 3.52 5.05 -11.00
C ILE A 125 4.51 6.18 -11.31
N LEU A 126 5.45 5.93 -12.20
CA LEU A 126 6.51 6.89 -12.53
C LEU A 126 6.06 7.99 -13.49
N LYS A 127 4.88 7.86 -14.05
CA LYS A 127 4.32 8.91 -14.92
C LYS A 127 3.77 10.13 -14.10
#